data_2f4f89eb9c5634ec67344e01acedc31c
#
_entry.id   2f4f89eb9c5634ec67344e01acedc31c
#
_cell.length_a   1.000
_cell.length_b   1.000
_cell.length_c   1.000
_cell.angle_alpha   90.00
_cell.angle_beta   90.00
_cell.angle_gamma   90.00
#
_symmetry.space_group_name_H-M   'P 1'
#
loop_
_entity.id
_entity.type
_entity.pdbx_description
1 polymer ?
#
loop_
_entity_poly.entity_id
_entity_poly.type
_entity_poly.pdbx_seq_one_letter_code
_entity_poly.pdbx_strand_id
1 'polypeptide(L)'
;TRVMPGAKWFSGAKLNYAHHALRHLEDDAEVLVGISQSRARQSLSGADLRAEVSRVRSGLISLGVGHGDRVAGYLPNVCEAVIAFLATASLGAIWTSCAPEFGVGAVLDRFGQVEPKVLFVVDGYRYGRHDVDRSDEIGRLRAGLPTVTSMVVVRHLALARSTESSSPDVIEWSELGNGESDELFIDDVEFDHPLYILYSSGTTGLPKPIVHGHGNITLEHLKVLALHSDMGPSDRFMWFTTTG
;
A
#
# COMPACT_ATOMS: atom_id res chain seq x y z
N THR A 1 25.39 -5.40 -16.49
CA THR A 1 26.03 -6.65 -16.91
C THR A 1 25.05 -7.47 -17.76
N ARG A 2 25.55 -8.30 -18.69
CA ARG A 2 24.72 -9.20 -19.52
C ARG A 2 24.72 -10.65 -19.01
N VAL A 3 25.00 -10.83 -17.72
CA VAL A 3 25.08 -12.16 -17.09
C VAL A 3 23.74 -12.48 -16.44
N MET A 4 23.23 -13.68 -16.64
CA MET A 4 22.00 -14.19 -16.01
C MET A 4 22.33 -15.39 -15.12
N PRO A 5 21.95 -15.39 -13.83
CA PRO A 5 21.33 -14.29 -13.07
C PRO A 5 22.34 -13.18 -12.71
N GLY A 6 21.81 -11.99 -12.35
CA GLY A 6 22.64 -10.86 -11.93
C GLY A 6 22.84 -9.77 -12.99
N ALA A 7 22.07 -9.80 -14.09
CA ALA A 7 22.05 -8.71 -15.06
C ALA A 7 21.62 -7.40 -14.40
N LYS A 8 22.37 -6.32 -14.64
CA LYS A 8 21.98 -4.96 -14.23
C LYS A 8 21.38 -4.26 -15.44
N TRP A 9 20.10 -3.90 -15.30
CA TRP A 9 19.34 -3.19 -16.32
C TRP A 9 19.32 -1.70 -16.02
N PHE A 10 19.41 -0.86 -17.03
CA PHE A 10 19.28 0.59 -16.93
C PHE A 10 20.12 1.23 -15.82
N SER A 11 21.38 0.82 -15.68
CA SER A 11 22.32 1.37 -14.68
C SER A 11 22.37 2.91 -14.74
N GLY A 12 22.16 3.57 -13.62
CA GLY A 12 22.12 5.04 -13.51
C GLY A 12 20.79 5.68 -13.87
N ALA A 13 19.79 4.92 -14.33
CA ALA A 13 18.44 5.46 -14.49
C ALA A 13 17.77 5.63 -13.12
N LYS A 14 17.13 6.79 -12.94
CA LYS A 14 16.33 7.11 -11.77
C LYS A 14 14.89 7.33 -12.17
N LEU A 15 13.97 6.85 -11.38
CA LEU A 15 12.53 6.99 -11.58
C LEU A 15 11.79 6.69 -10.27
N ASN A 16 10.50 6.95 -10.26
CA ASN A 16 9.62 6.47 -9.19
C ASN A 16 8.31 5.94 -9.79
N TYR A 17 7.88 4.78 -9.32
CA TYR A 17 6.62 4.16 -9.77
C TYR A 17 5.42 5.07 -9.50
N ALA A 18 5.36 5.73 -8.33
CA ALA A 18 4.26 6.65 -7.99
C ALA A 18 4.21 7.84 -8.97
N HIS A 19 5.37 8.40 -9.35
CA HIS A 19 5.42 9.45 -10.37
C HIS A 19 4.83 8.96 -11.70
N HIS A 20 5.25 7.77 -12.14
CA HIS A 20 4.75 7.18 -13.38
C HIS A 20 3.23 6.94 -13.33
N ALA A 21 2.71 6.45 -12.21
CA ALA A 21 1.29 6.18 -12.03
C ALA A 21 0.42 7.44 -11.97
N LEU A 22 0.95 8.57 -11.48
CA LEU A 22 0.15 9.77 -11.18
C LEU A 22 0.30 10.91 -12.20
N ARG A 23 1.41 10.98 -12.94
CA ARG A 23 1.79 12.16 -13.76
C ARG A 23 0.86 12.48 -14.93
N HIS A 24 0.14 11.49 -15.45
CA HIS A 24 -0.71 11.65 -16.63
C HIS A 24 -2.21 11.56 -16.31
N LEU A 25 -2.57 11.55 -15.03
CA LEU A 25 -3.98 11.57 -14.63
C LEU A 25 -4.55 12.97 -14.83
N GLU A 26 -5.62 13.07 -15.60
CA GLU A 26 -6.39 14.30 -15.73
C GLU A 26 -7.02 14.70 -14.39
N ASP A 27 -6.99 16.00 -14.06
CA ASP A 27 -7.40 16.48 -12.74
C ASP A 27 -8.85 16.13 -12.40
N ASP A 28 -9.76 16.29 -13.37
CA ASP A 28 -11.19 16.08 -13.20
C ASP A 28 -11.66 14.65 -13.56
N ALA A 29 -10.78 13.80 -14.11
CA ALA A 29 -11.16 12.45 -14.49
C ALA A 29 -11.28 11.55 -13.27
N GLU A 30 -12.32 10.71 -13.23
CA GLU A 30 -12.46 9.65 -12.24
C GLU A 30 -11.41 8.56 -12.49
N VAL A 31 -10.42 8.46 -11.63
CA VAL A 31 -9.25 7.57 -11.81
C VAL A 31 -9.18 6.41 -10.82
N LEU A 32 -9.81 6.54 -9.66
CA LEU A 32 -9.87 5.47 -8.67
C LEU A 32 -11.29 5.33 -8.13
N VAL A 33 -11.84 4.12 -8.23
CA VAL A 33 -13.22 3.83 -7.80
C VAL A 33 -13.22 2.68 -6.81
N GLY A 34 -13.74 2.95 -5.61
CA GLY A 34 -13.98 1.95 -4.57
C GLY A 34 -15.44 1.53 -4.55
N ILE A 35 -15.70 0.23 -4.70
CA ILE A 35 -17.03 -0.37 -4.60
C ILE A 35 -16.99 -1.41 -3.49
N SER A 36 -17.89 -1.29 -2.53
CA SER A 36 -17.95 -2.17 -1.36
C SER A 36 -19.40 -2.51 -1.02
N GLN A 37 -19.61 -3.65 -0.36
CA GLN A 37 -20.91 -4.02 0.20
C GLN A 37 -21.24 -3.27 1.49
N SER A 38 -20.25 -2.70 2.16
CA SER A 38 -20.39 -2.08 3.49
C SER A 38 -20.22 -0.56 3.47
N ARG A 39 -19.68 0.00 2.39
CA ARG A 39 -19.44 1.46 2.25
C ARG A 39 -20.12 1.98 0.98
N ALA A 40 -20.47 3.25 0.98
CA ALA A 40 -20.90 3.94 -0.22
C ALA A 40 -19.79 3.90 -1.29
N ARG A 41 -20.19 3.96 -2.56
CA ARG A 41 -19.23 4.09 -3.66
C ARG A 41 -18.34 5.32 -3.42
N GLN A 42 -17.04 5.10 -3.48
CA GLN A 42 -16.03 6.17 -3.45
C GLN A 42 -15.53 6.41 -4.88
N SER A 43 -15.23 7.66 -5.17
CA SER A 43 -14.65 8.06 -6.44
C SER A 43 -13.63 9.16 -6.17
N LEU A 44 -12.41 8.99 -6.67
CA LEU A 44 -11.40 10.03 -6.63
C LEU A 44 -11.03 10.45 -8.04
N SER A 45 -10.97 11.75 -8.24
CA SER A 45 -10.39 12.35 -9.43
C SER A 45 -8.87 12.27 -9.42
N GLY A 46 -8.22 12.62 -10.52
CA GLY A 46 -6.76 12.69 -10.57
C GLY A 46 -6.19 13.69 -9.56
N ALA A 47 -6.85 14.84 -9.40
CA ALA A 47 -6.49 15.83 -8.40
C ALA A 47 -6.69 15.31 -6.97
N ASP A 48 -7.84 14.68 -6.66
CA ASP A 48 -8.11 14.10 -5.35
C ASP A 48 -7.08 13.02 -4.98
N LEU A 49 -6.76 12.14 -5.92
CA LEU A 49 -5.78 11.07 -5.66
C LEU A 49 -4.40 11.63 -5.36
N ARG A 50 -3.94 12.66 -6.11
CA ARG A 50 -2.65 13.31 -5.83
C ARG A 50 -2.65 14.00 -4.47
N ALA A 51 -3.73 14.70 -4.12
CA ALA A 51 -3.88 15.36 -2.82
C ALA A 51 -3.85 14.36 -1.67
N GLU A 52 -4.60 13.24 -1.77
CA GLU A 52 -4.59 12.20 -0.75
C GLU A 52 -3.23 11.50 -0.63
N VAL A 53 -2.54 11.23 -1.74
CA VAL A 53 -1.18 10.69 -1.72
C VAL A 53 -0.22 11.67 -1.05
N SER A 54 -0.31 12.98 -1.33
CA SER A 54 0.51 14.01 -0.68
C SER A 54 0.25 14.07 0.82
N ARG A 55 -1.02 14.07 1.24
CA ARG A 55 -1.43 14.07 2.65
C ARG A 55 -0.84 12.87 3.40
N VAL A 56 -1.03 11.67 2.87
CA VAL A 56 -0.55 10.43 3.51
C VAL A 56 0.98 10.38 3.50
N ARG A 57 1.63 10.86 2.44
CA ARG A 57 3.10 11.00 2.38
C ARG A 57 3.61 11.89 3.53
N SER A 58 3.01 13.06 3.72
CA SER A 58 3.37 13.98 4.82
C SER A 58 3.16 13.34 6.18
N GLY A 59 2.06 12.60 6.35
CA GLY A 59 1.80 11.81 7.54
C GLY A 59 2.88 10.75 7.79
N LEU A 60 3.28 9.99 6.77
CA LEU A 60 4.35 8.99 6.88
C LEU A 60 5.69 9.62 7.27
N ILE A 61 6.03 10.79 6.72
CA ILE A 61 7.23 11.56 7.12
C ILE A 61 7.16 11.92 8.60
N SER A 62 6.03 12.43 9.09
CA SER A 62 5.86 12.78 10.50
C SER A 62 5.99 11.58 11.44
N LEU A 63 5.66 10.37 10.95
CA LEU A 63 5.89 9.10 11.65
C LEU A 63 7.34 8.59 11.49
N GLY A 64 8.20 9.38 10.86
CA GLY A 64 9.62 9.08 10.66
C GLY A 64 9.89 8.06 9.56
N VAL A 65 8.95 7.80 8.64
CA VAL A 65 9.20 6.93 7.47
C VAL A 65 10.06 7.69 6.45
N GLY A 66 11.10 7.04 5.99
CA GLY A 66 12.01 7.55 4.97
C GLY A 66 12.41 6.47 3.96
N HIS A 67 13.35 6.83 3.11
CA HIS A 67 13.88 5.97 2.06
C HIS A 67 14.36 4.61 2.61
N GLY A 68 13.87 3.52 2.00
CA GLY A 68 14.20 2.15 2.38
C GLY A 68 13.47 1.60 3.61
N ASP A 69 12.70 2.42 4.36
CA ASP A 69 11.83 1.94 5.42
C ASP A 69 10.69 1.07 4.84
N ARG A 70 10.20 0.12 5.64
CA ARG A 70 9.08 -0.74 5.23
C ARG A 70 7.80 -0.27 5.88
N VAL A 71 6.76 -0.24 5.07
CA VAL A 71 5.38 0.09 5.47
C VAL A 71 4.50 -1.09 5.10
N ALA A 72 3.70 -1.56 6.04
CA ALA A 72 2.83 -2.71 5.83
C ALA A 72 1.35 -2.33 5.84
N GLY A 73 0.54 -3.04 5.06
CA GLY A 73 -0.92 -2.92 5.04
C GLY A 73 -1.61 -4.25 5.35
N TYR A 74 -2.44 -4.28 6.39
CA TYR A 74 -3.39 -5.35 6.66
C TYR A 74 -4.78 -4.83 6.29
N LEU A 75 -5.03 -4.75 4.98
CA LEU A 75 -6.12 -3.99 4.36
C LEU A 75 -6.83 -4.81 3.28
N PRO A 76 -8.15 -4.63 3.09
CA PRO A 76 -8.85 -5.12 1.92
C PRO A 76 -8.57 -4.25 0.69
N ASN A 77 -9.16 -4.58 -0.46
CA ASN A 77 -9.11 -3.76 -1.69
C ASN A 77 -9.96 -2.49 -1.52
N VAL A 78 -9.39 -1.47 -0.91
CA VAL A 78 -9.99 -0.15 -0.67
C VAL A 78 -9.12 0.96 -1.25
N CYS A 79 -9.70 2.13 -1.50
CA CYS A 79 -8.95 3.27 -2.05
C CYS A 79 -7.77 3.65 -1.16
N GLU A 80 -7.92 3.55 0.16
CA GLU A 80 -6.88 3.82 1.14
C GLU A 80 -5.65 2.93 0.97
N ALA A 81 -5.82 1.68 0.53
CA ALA A 81 -4.69 0.78 0.27
C ALA A 81 -3.83 1.26 -0.92
N VAL A 82 -4.48 1.76 -1.99
CA VAL A 82 -3.80 2.33 -3.16
C VAL A 82 -3.08 3.63 -2.79
N ILE A 83 -3.75 4.50 -2.04
CA ILE A 83 -3.18 5.78 -1.58
C ILE A 83 -1.95 5.52 -0.68
N ALA A 84 -2.07 4.63 0.31
CA ALA A 84 -0.97 4.28 1.22
C ALA A 84 0.22 3.67 0.45
N PHE A 85 -0.03 2.80 -0.52
CA PHE A 85 1.01 2.24 -1.39
C PHE A 85 1.73 3.34 -2.19
N LEU A 86 0.99 4.22 -2.87
CA LEU A 86 1.58 5.29 -3.68
C LEU A 86 2.34 6.31 -2.83
N ALA A 87 1.80 6.66 -1.65
CA ALA A 87 2.47 7.52 -0.69
C ALA A 87 3.78 6.91 -0.17
N THR A 88 3.78 5.60 0.14
CA THR A 88 4.97 4.86 0.53
C THR A 88 6.01 4.87 -0.59
N ALA A 89 5.59 4.53 -1.81
CA ALA A 89 6.46 4.51 -2.99
C ALA A 89 7.07 5.90 -3.29
N SER A 90 6.29 6.98 -3.11
CA SER A 90 6.75 8.34 -3.35
C SER A 90 7.93 8.78 -2.47
N LEU A 91 8.11 8.13 -1.32
CA LEU A 91 9.24 8.34 -0.38
C LEU A 91 10.46 7.44 -0.68
N GLY A 92 10.38 6.56 -1.69
CA GLY A 92 11.35 5.48 -1.82
C GLY A 92 11.31 4.50 -0.64
N ALA A 93 10.23 4.48 0.12
CA ALA A 93 9.94 3.44 1.11
C ALA A 93 9.32 2.20 0.45
N ILE A 94 9.32 1.08 1.13
CA ILE A 94 9.00 -0.24 0.58
C ILE A 94 7.65 -0.71 1.12
N TRP A 95 6.72 -1.00 0.23
CA TRP A 95 5.39 -1.49 0.59
C TRP A 95 5.34 -3.00 0.74
N THR A 96 4.52 -3.50 1.66
CA THR A 96 4.06 -4.89 1.69
C THR A 96 2.63 -4.95 2.19
N SER A 97 1.87 -5.99 1.84
CA SER A 97 0.48 -6.10 2.31
C SER A 97 0.02 -7.55 2.48
N CYS A 98 -0.98 -7.71 3.33
CA CYS A 98 -1.77 -8.91 3.50
C CYS A 98 -3.25 -8.53 3.55
N ALA A 99 -4.10 -9.37 2.97
CA ALA A 99 -5.54 -9.20 3.06
C ALA A 99 -6.04 -9.48 4.49
N PRO A 100 -7.11 -8.81 4.95
CA PRO A 100 -7.57 -8.88 6.34
C PRO A 100 -8.15 -10.24 6.73
N GLU A 101 -8.45 -11.11 5.79
CA GLU A 101 -8.86 -12.50 6.02
C GLU A 101 -7.72 -13.43 6.43
N PHE A 102 -6.46 -13.02 6.30
CA PHE A 102 -5.34 -13.82 6.77
C PHE A 102 -5.32 -13.87 8.31
N GLY A 103 -5.10 -15.05 8.86
CA GLY A 103 -4.92 -15.23 10.29
C GLY A 103 -3.63 -14.57 10.80
N VAL A 104 -3.62 -14.16 12.07
CA VAL A 104 -2.50 -13.45 12.72
C VAL A 104 -1.14 -14.14 12.50
N GLY A 105 -1.07 -15.46 12.68
CA GLY A 105 0.17 -16.23 12.46
C GLY A 105 0.71 -16.05 11.05
N ALA A 106 -0.17 -16.15 10.04
CA ALA A 106 0.24 -15.99 8.64
C ALA A 106 0.69 -14.57 8.29
N VAL A 107 0.16 -13.55 8.96
CA VAL A 107 0.60 -12.14 8.82
C VAL A 107 1.93 -11.93 9.51
N LEU A 108 2.11 -12.44 10.74
CA LEU A 108 3.37 -12.38 11.49
C LEU A 108 4.52 -13.08 10.76
N ASP A 109 4.24 -14.24 10.16
CA ASP A 109 5.21 -14.99 9.35
C ASP A 109 5.72 -14.19 8.12
N ARG A 110 4.93 -13.24 7.64
CA ARG A 110 5.28 -12.35 6.52
C ARG A 110 5.93 -11.07 7.01
N PHE A 111 5.20 -10.29 7.79
CA PHE A 111 5.65 -8.97 8.22
C PHE A 111 6.83 -9.01 9.17
N GLY A 112 6.96 -10.04 9.99
CA GLY A 112 8.13 -10.25 10.85
C GLY A 112 9.45 -10.42 10.09
N GLN A 113 9.41 -10.90 8.82
CA GLN A 113 10.60 -11.01 7.98
C GLN A 113 11.08 -9.68 7.40
N VAL A 114 10.18 -8.69 7.29
CA VAL A 114 10.48 -7.41 6.66
C VAL A 114 10.54 -6.24 7.64
N GLU A 115 10.14 -6.49 8.89
CA GLU A 115 10.28 -5.53 10.00
C GLU A 115 9.69 -4.15 9.66
N PRO A 116 8.38 -4.02 9.44
CA PRO A 116 7.77 -2.76 9.06
C PRO A 116 7.80 -1.76 10.20
N LYS A 117 7.93 -0.47 9.87
CA LYS A 117 7.92 0.65 10.81
C LYS A 117 6.51 1.18 11.07
N VAL A 118 5.68 1.22 10.04
CA VAL A 118 4.27 1.63 10.11
C VAL A 118 3.40 0.48 9.60
N LEU A 119 2.26 0.27 10.29
CA LEU A 119 1.26 -0.72 9.92
C LEU A 119 -0.09 -0.03 9.71
N PHE A 120 -0.60 -0.06 8.48
CA PHE A 120 -1.99 0.28 8.18
C PHE A 120 -2.89 -0.93 8.45
N VAL A 121 -4.00 -0.71 9.14
CA VAL A 121 -4.97 -1.76 9.49
C VAL A 121 -6.40 -1.31 9.21
N VAL A 122 -7.31 -2.26 9.07
CA VAL A 122 -8.75 -2.02 8.93
C VAL A 122 -9.47 -2.53 10.18
N ASP A 123 -10.46 -1.79 10.68
CA ASP A 123 -11.27 -2.18 11.85
C ASP A 123 -12.02 -3.49 11.65
N GLY A 124 -12.37 -3.81 10.40
CA GLY A 124 -13.03 -5.04 10.02
C GLY A 124 -13.39 -5.05 8.54
N TYR A 125 -14.00 -6.13 8.09
CA TYR A 125 -14.47 -6.27 6.70
C TYR A 125 -15.76 -7.10 6.65
N ARG A 126 -16.49 -6.95 5.55
CA ARG A 126 -17.70 -7.76 5.30
C ARG A 126 -17.37 -8.97 4.46
N TYR A 127 -17.78 -10.14 4.95
CA TYR A 127 -17.70 -11.38 4.18
C TYR A 127 -19.11 -11.97 4.01
N GLY A 128 -19.60 -11.92 2.79
CA GLY A 128 -20.99 -12.29 2.50
C GLY A 128 -21.98 -11.37 3.24
N ARG A 129 -22.69 -11.91 4.24
CA ARG A 129 -23.65 -11.16 5.07
C ARG A 129 -23.13 -10.85 6.49
N HIS A 130 -21.89 -11.20 6.79
CA HIS A 130 -21.32 -11.09 8.12
C HIS A 130 -20.25 -10.00 8.17
N ASP A 131 -20.33 -9.16 9.15
CA ASP A 131 -19.28 -8.23 9.50
C ASP A 131 -18.26 -8.94 10.39
N VAL A 132 -17.01 -8.90 10.01
CA VAL A 132 -15.88 -9.53 10.70
C VAL A 132 -15.07 -8.45 11.36
N ASP A 133 -15.14 -8.37 12.68
CA ASP A 133 -14.32 -7.47 13.51
C ASP A 133 -12.87 -7.99 13.54
N ARG A 134 -11.89 -7.08 13.43
CA ARG A 134 -10.46 -7.40 13.47
C ARG A 134 -9.72 -6.78 14.66
N SER A 135 -10.44 -6.23 15.62
CA SER A 135 -9.84 -5.54 16.77
C SER A 135 -8.89 -6.43 17.58
N ASP A 136 -9.28 -7.69 17.85
CA ASP A 136 -8.44 -8.63 18.59
C ASP A 136 -7.18 -9.04 17.79
N GLU A 137 -7.34 -9.28 16.48
CA GLU A 137 -6.21 -9.60 15.60
C GLU A 137 -5.23 -8.44 15.49
N ILE A 138 -5.72 -7.21 15.39
CA ILE A 138 -4.88 -5.99 15.37
C ILE A 138 -4.06 -5.89 16.65
N GLY A 139 -4.66 -6.11 17.82
CA GLY A 139 -3.95 -6.12 19.11
C GLY A 139 -2.83 -7.17 19.14
N ARG A 140 -3.10 -8.36 18.61
CA ARG A 140 -2.11 -9.45 18.52
C ARG A 140 -1.01 -9.15 17.50
N LEU A 141 -1.33 -8.54 16.36
CA LEU A 141 -0.33 -8.10 15.37
C LEU A 141 0.60 -7.05 15.96
N ARG A 142 0.04 -6.06 16.67
CA ARG A 142 0.83 -5.05 17.37
C ARG A 142 1.82 -5.67 18.36
N ALA A 143 1.36 -6.63 19.17
CA ALA A 143 2.22 -7.31 20.14
C ALA A 143 3.31 -8.15 19.47
N GLY A 144 3.03 -8.72 18.28
CA GLY A 144 3.93 -9.59 17.55
C GLY A 144 4.90 -8.90 16.57
N LEU A 145 4.75 -7.58 16.35
CA LEU A 145 5.59 -6.79 15.43
C LEU A 145 6.29 -5.65 16.19
N PRO A 146 7.38 -5.93 16.93
CA PRO A 146 8.02 -4.94 17.80
C PRO A 146 8.67 -3.77 17.05
N THR A 147 8.87 -3.87 15.74
CA THR A 147 9.41 -2.79 14.90
C THR A 147 8.36 -1.76 14.50
N VAL A 148 7.06 -2.09 14.63
CA VAL A 148 5.96 -1.17 14.33
C VAL A 148 5.90 -0.11 15.42
N THR A 149 6.25 1.12 15.07
CA THR A 149 6.21 2.28 15.96
C THR A 149 4.88 3.03 15.90
N SER A 150 4.13 2.85 14.81
CA SER A 150 2.84 3.53 14.61
C SER A 150 1.89 2.65 13.80
N MET A 151 0.62 2.70 14.19
CA MET A 151 -0.48 2.03 13.49
C MET A 151 -1.47 3.07 12.97
N VAL A 152 -1.89 2.92 11.72
CA VAL A 152 -2.90 3.77 11.09
C VAL A 152 -4.16 2.95 10.84
N VAL A 153 -5.28 3.38 11.42
CA VAL A 153 -6.56 2.65 11.36
C VAL A 153 -7.47 3.24 10.30
N VAL A 154 -7.85 2.41 9.33
CA VAL A 154 -8.89 2.71 8.34
C VAL A 154 -10.22 2.20 8.85
N ARG A 155 -11.19 3.10 9.06
CA ARG A 155 -12.55 2.75 9.50
C ARG A 155 -13.37 2.24 8.31
N HIS A 156 -13.35 0.95 8.08
CA HIS A 156 -14.07 0.32 6.97
C HIS A 156 -15.52 -0.06 7.34
N LEU A 157 -15.73 -0.61 8.52
CA LEU A 157 -17.06 -0.94 9.04
C LEU A 157 -17.57 0.07 10.07
N ALA A 158 -16.73 0.97 10.53
CA ALA A 158 -17.03 1.94 11.61
C ALA A 158 -17.55 1.25 12.89
N LEU A 159 -16.92 0.13 13.26
CA LEU A 159 -17.30 -0.64 14.44
C LEU A 159 -17.01 0.13 15.72
N ALA A 160 -17.98 0.13 16.64
CA ALA A 160 -17.87 0.87 17.91
C ALA A 160 -16.75 0.34 18.85
N ARG A 161 -16.32 -0.92 18.67
CA ARG A 161 -15.25 -1.57 19.46
C ARG A 161 -13.86 -1.40 18.85
N SER A 162 -13.74 -0.71 17.74
CA SER A 162 -12.48 -0.52 17.09
C SER A 162 -11.47 0.09 18.04
N THR A 163 -10.38 -0.63 18.26
CA THR A 163 -9.16 -0.25 18.96
C THR A 163 -9.26 1.10 19.66
N GLU A 164 -9.37 1.07 20.99
CA GLU A 164 -9.40 2.32 21.76
C GLU A 164 -8.22 3.18 21.29
N SER A 165 -8.55 4.30 20.66
CA SER A 165 -7.61 5.32 20.17
C SER A 165 -6.87 6.02 21.32
N SER A 166 -6.76 5.36 22.48
CA SER A 166 -6.11 5.89 23.68
C SER A 166 -4.60 5.68 23.70
N SER A 167 -4.06 4.98 22.72
CA SER A 167 -2.62 4.76 22.63
C SER A 167 -2.00 5.77 21.65
N PRO A 168 -0.94 6.50 22.04
CA PRO A 168 -0.37 7.59 21.23
C PRO A 168 0.24 7.13 19.90
N ASP A 169 0.43 5.84 19.73
CA ASP A 169 0.94 5.21 18.51
C ASP A 169 -0.16 4.69 17.56
N VAL A 170 -1.43 4.89 17.89
CA VAL A 170 -2.59 4.57 17.05
C VAL A 170 -3.20 5.84 16.51
N ILE A 171 -3.27 5.96 15.19
CA ILE A 171 -3.66 7.16 14.46
C ILE A 171 -4.85 6.81 13.56
N GLU A 172 -5.88 7.61 13.56
CA GLU A 172 -6.97 7.47 12.61
C GLU A 172 -6.50 7.88 11.19
N TRP A 173 -6.94 7.19 10.16
CA TRP A 173 -6.65 7.55 8.77
C TRP A 173 -6.97 9.01 8.45
N SER A 174 -8.08 9.52 8.99
CA SER A 174 -8.51 10.90 8.81
C SER A 174 -7.61 11.93 9.49
N GLU A 175 -6.80 11.53 10.47
CA GLU A 175 -5.89 12.38 11.21
C GLU A 175 -4.46 12.33 10.66
N LEU A 176 -4.14 11.30 9.87
CA LEU A 176 -2.82 11.14 9.26
C LEU A 176 -2.55 12.26 8.25
N GLY A 177 -1.51 13.07 8.50
CA GLY A 177 -1.11 14.15 7.60
C GLY A 177 -2.10 15.33 7.58
N ASN A 178 -2.80 15.59 8.69
CA ASN A 178 -3.64 16.79 8.87
C ASN A 178 -2.78 18.05 8.87
N GLY A 179 -2.54 18.60 7.70
CA GLY A 179 -1.85 19.85 7.41
C GLY A 179 -2.24 20.34 6.03
N GLU A 180 -1.80 21.52 5.64
CA GLU A 180 -1.95 21.96 4.27
C GLU A 180 -1.28 20.93 3.35
N SER A 181 -2.02 20.47 2.34
CA SER A 181 -1.48 19.57 1.32
C SER A 181 -0.51 20.38 0.46
N ASP A 182 0.78 20.29 0.77
CA ASP A 182 1.82 20.78 -0.12
C ASP A 182 1.74 20.05 -1.48
N GLU A 183 2.29 20.67 -2.51
CA GLU A 183 2.46 20.01 -3.81
C GLU A 183 3.11 18.64 -3.62
N LEU A 184 2.57 17.63 -4.29
CA LEU A 184 3.07 16.25 -4.14
C LEU A 184 4.51 16.15 -4.66
N PHE A 185 5.44 16.01 -3.73
CA PHE A 185 6.83 15.71 -4.04
C PHE A 185 7.04 14.19 -4.13
N ILE A 186 7.82 13.75 -5.10
CA ILE A 186 8.13 12.32 -5.29
C ILE A 186 9.63 12.15 -5.44
N ASP A 187 10.23 11.34 -4.57
CA ASP A 187 11.67 11.09 -4.57
C ASP A 187 12.06 10.13 -5.69
N ASP A 188 12.96 10.53 -6.57
CA ASP A 188 13.53 9.64 -7.57
C ASP A 188 14.47 8.61 -6.91
N VAL A 189 14.33 7.35 -7.31
CA VAL A 189 15.12 6.23 -6.81
C VAL A 189 15.81 5.49 -7.94
N GLU A 190 16.84 4.70 -7.63
CA GLU A 190 17.51 3.86 -8.61
C GLU A 190 16.54 2.84 -9.23
N PHE A 191 16.79 2.43 -10.46
CA PHE A 191 15.92 1.54 -11.25
C PHE A 191 15.54 0.23 -10.51
N ASP A 192 16.48 -0.36 -9.81
CA ASP A 192 16.33 -1.61 -9.05
C ASP A 192 15.98 -1.40 -7.56
N HIS A 193 15.78 -0.14 -7.12
CA HIS A 193 15.35 0.15 -5.75
C HIS A 193 14.03 -0.57 -5.44
N PRO A 194 13.93 -1.24 -4.26
CA PRO A 194 12.72 -1.97 -3.89
C PRO A 194 11.46 -1.10 -3.84
N LEU A 195 10.41 -1.53 -4.52
CA LEU A 195 9.09 -0.89 -4.52
C LEU A 195 8.16 -1.56 -3.53
N TYR A 196 8.02 -2.88 -3.66
CA TYR A 196 7.18 -3.67 -2.77
C TYR A 196 7.69 -5.11 -2.61
N ILE A 197 7.22 -5.75 -1.55
CA ILE A 197 7.53 -7.14 -1.23
C ILE A 197 6.23 -7.93 -1.24
N LEU A 198 6.17 -8.94 -2.10
CA LEU A 198 5.10 -9.94 -2.15
C LEU A 198 5.59 -11.27 -1.57
N TYR A 199 4.68 -12.21 -1.32
CA TYR A 199 5.03 -13.49 -0.73
C TYR A 199 4.50 -14.63 -1.59
N SER A 200 5.37 -15.59 -1.88
CA SER A 200 4.93 -16.85 -2.44
C SER A 200 4.67 -17.87 -1.32
N SER A 201 3.68 -18.74 -1.55
CA SER A 201 3.47 -19.90 -0.69
C SER A 201 4.68 -20.84 -0.82
N GLY A 202 5.51 -20.90 0.23
CA GLY A 202 6.58 -21.88 0.29
C GLY A 202 5.98 -23.28 0.43
N THR A 203 6.49 -24.25 -0.33
CA THR A 203 6.09 -25.66 -0.22
C THR A 203 6.58 -26.31 1.10
N THR A 204 7.54 -25.69 1.77
CA THR A 204 8.21 -26.23 2.97
C THR A 204 8.67 -25.10 3.89
N GLY A 205 7.79 -24.48 4.67
CA GLY A 205 8.20 -23.51 5.69
C GLY A 205 7.55 -22.14 5.55
N LEU A 206 8.25 -21.09 6.01
CA LEU A 206 7.79 -19.70 5.97
C LEU A 206 7.54 -19.22 4.55
N PRO A 207 6.55 -18.32 4.34
CA PRO A 207 6.35 -17.63 3.07
C PRO A 207 7.65 -16.94 2.60
N LYS A 208 7.96 -17.08 1.31
CA LYS A 208 9.18 -16.48 0.75
C LYS A 208 8.91 -15.07 0.28
N PRO A 209 9.60 -14.05 0.83
CA PRO A 209 9.47 -12.69 0.34
C PRO A 209 10.12 -12.53 -1.04
N ILE A 210 9.42 -11.90 -1.95
CA ILE A 210 9.86 -11.58 -3.32
C ILE A 210 9.88 -10.07 -3.45
N VAL A 211 11.07 -9.51 -3.62
CA VAL A 211 11.28 -8.07 -3.76
C VAL A 211 11.16 -7.65 -5.21
N HIS A 212 10.35 -6.66 -5.49
CA HIS A 212 10.16 -6.06 -6.80
C HIS A 212 10.66 -4.62 -6.81
N GLY A 213 11.44 -4.27 -7.85
CA GLY A 213 11.99 -2.91 -7.99
C GLY A 213 11.09 -1.97 -8.77
N HIS A 214 11.22 -0.66 -8.52
CA HIS A 214 10.45 0.39 -9.18
C HIS A 214 10.47 0.29 -10.71
N GLY A 215 11.66 0.23 -11.30
CA GLY A 215 11.81 0.19 -12.75
C GLY A 215 11.28 -1.09 -13.37
N ASN A 216 11.51 -2.25 -12.72
CA ASN A 216 11.05 -3.53 -13.21
C ASN A 216 9.52 -3.57 -13.28
N ILE A 217 8.84 -3.11 -12.24
CA ILE A 217 7.37 -3.10 -12.17
C ILE A 217 6.79 -2.05 -13.11
N THR A 218 7.40 -0.88 -13.23
CA THR A 218 6.96 0.13 -14.20
C THR A 218 6.97 -0.43 -15.62
N LEU A 219 8.04 -1.09 -16.03
CA LEU A 219 8.13 -1.71 -17.36
C LEU A 219 7.15 -2.85 -17.54
N GLU A 220 7.00 -3.71 -16.52
CA GLU A 220 6.08 -4.85 -16.59
C GLU A 220 4.62 -4.39 -16.68
N HIS A 221 4.21 -3.40 -15.89
CA HIS A 221 2.86 -2.86 -15.97
C HIS A 221 2.60 -2.16 -17.30
N LEU A 222 3.53 -1.35 -17.79
CA LEU A 222 3.41 -0.74 -19.13
C LEU A 222 3.23 -1.79 -20.22
N LYS A 223 4.06 -2.83 -20.20
CA LYS A 223 3.98 -3.92 -21.17
C LYS A 223 2.62 -4.62 -21.09
N VAL A 224 2.17 -4.99 -19.90
CA VAL A 224 0.92 -5.73 -19.74
C VAL A 224 -0.27 -4.88 -20.12
N LEU A 225 -0.35 -3.65 -19.61
CA LEU A 225 -1.52 -2.80 -19.84
C LEU A 225 -1.59 -2.30 -21.29
N ALA A 226 -0.50 -1.75 -21.83
CA ALA A 226 -0.52 -1.17 -23.17
C ALA A 226 -0.41 -2.21 -24.29
N LEU A 227 0.50 -3.22 -24.17
CA LEU A 227 0.78 -4.13 -25.26
C LEU A 227 -0.03 -5.43 -25.24
N HIS A 228 -0.40 -5.93 -24.05
CA HIS A 228 -1.15 -7.18 -23.95
C HIS A 228 -2.65 -6.97 -23.76
N SER A 229 -3.02 -5.90 -23.05
CA SER A 229 -4.42 -5.59 -22.75
C SER A 229 -4.99 -4.45 -23.59
N ASP A 230 -4.17 -3.80 -24.42
CA ASP A 230 -4.55 -2.67 -25.29
C ASP A 230 -5.33 -1.57 -24.55
N MET A 231 -4.91 -1.26 -23.32
CA MET A 231 -5.61 -0.31 -22.44
C MET A 231 -5.20 1.12 -22.75
N GLY A 232 -6.20 1.98 -22.88
CA GLY A 232 -6.07 3.41 -23.09
C GLY A 232 -6.70 4.27 -21.98
N PRO A 233 -6.62 5.60 -22.08
CA PRO A 233 -7.09 6.52 -21.03
C PRO A 233 -8.59 6.45 -20.72
N SER A 234 -9.41 5.94 -21.64
CA SER A 234 -10.87 5.80 -21.46
C SER A 234 -11.28 4.47 -20.82
N ASP A 235 -10.34 3.54 -20.67
CA ASP A 235 -10.66 2.20 -20.19
C ASP A 235 -10.79 2.17 -18.67
N ARG A 236 -11.67 1.28 -18.20
CA ARG A 236 -11.80 0.93 -16.79
C ARG A 236 -11.30 -0.46 -16.56
N PHE A 237 -10.38 -0.59 -15.61
CA PHE A 237 -9.75 -1.85 -15.27
C PHE A 237 -10.13 -2.31 -13.87
N MET A 238 -10.48 -3.57 -13.73
CA MET A 238 -10.63 -4.23 -12.45
C MET A 238 -10.10 -5.65 -12.55
N TRP A 239 -9.29 -6.02 -11.59
CA TRP A 239 -8.79 -7.39 -11.46
C TRP A 239 -9.21 -7.98 -10.13
N PHE A 240 -9.90 -9.10 -10.16
CA PHE A 240 -10.34 -9.79 -8.95
C PHE A 240 -9.15 -10.49 -8.30
N THR A 241 -8.62 -9.89 -7.25
CA THR A 241 -7.49 -10.41 -6.46
C THR A 241 -7.54 -9.86 -5.04
N THR A 242 -6.60 -10.27 -4.19
CA THR A 242 -6.36 -9.70 -2.86
C THR A 242 -5.23 -8.68 -2.90
N THR A 243 -5.02 -7.97 -1.78
CA THR A 243 -3.94 -6.98 -1.64
C THR A 243 -2.56 -7.60 -1.35
N GLY A 244 -2.48 -8.90 -1.11
CA GLY A 244 -1.21 -9.59 -0.78
C GLY A 244 -1.06 -10.95 -1.41
#